data_34b15e678f06637366ecb5a61395e548
#
_entry.id   34b15e678f06637366ecb5a61395e548
#
_cell.length_a   1.000
_cell.length_b   1.000
_cell.length_c   1.000
_cell.angle_alpha   90.00
_cell.angle_beta   90.00
_cell.angle_gamma   90.00
#
_symmetry.space_group_name_H-M   'P 1'
#
loop_
_entity.id
_entity.type
_entity.pdbx_description
1 polymer ?
#
loop_
_entity_poly.entity_id
_entity_poly.type
_entity_poly.pdbx_seq_one_letter_code
_entity_poly.pdbx_strand_id
1 'polypeptide(L)' 'MDKAPIYDELRKLENDRAEGERRLAKQEALIVELKREKRDFAKAEAELEMMRHDQRRYDQDRQRLLSLLQP' A
#
# COMPACT_ATOMS: atom_id res chain seq x y z
N MET A 1 2.00 30.94 -2.76
CA MET A 1 2.62 29.73 -2.18
C MET A 1 2.84 28.71 -3.27
N ASP A 2 4.04 28.14 -3.34
CA ASP A 2 4.36 27.15 -4.35
C ASP A 2 3.85 25.79 -3.92
N LYS A 3 3.02 25.17 -4.78
CA LYS A 3 2.43 23.86 -4.52
C LYS A 3 3.19 22.71 -5.20
N ALA A 4 4.26 23.03 -5.93
CA ALA A 4 5.02 22.01 -6.64
C ALA A 4 5.54 20.89 -5.73
N PRO A 5 6.07 21.18 -4.51
CA PRO A 5 6.49 20.11 -3.62
C PRO A 5 5.37 19.15 -3.23
N ILE A 6 4.12 19.66 -3.11
CA ILE A 6 2.97 18.83 -2.77
C ILE A 6 2.65 17.87 -3.92
N TYR A 7 2.68 18.37 -5.14
CA TYR A 7 2.44 17.53 -6.32
C TYR A 7 3.53 16.46 -6.48
N ASP A 8 4.77 16.81 -6.19
CA ASP A 8 5.88 15.85 -6.25
C ASP A 8 5.71 14.73 -5.22
N GLU A 9 5.31 15.09 -4.00
CA GLU A 9 5.03 14.10 -2.96
C GLU A 9 3.85 13.20 -3.33
N LEU A 10 2.80 13.79 -3.91
CA LEU A 10 1.65 13.01 -4.37
C LEU A 10 2.05 11.99 -5.42
N ARG A 11 2.89 12.40 -6.38
CA ARG A 11 3.35 11.50 -7.44
C ARG A 11 4.13 10.33 -6.86
N LYS A 12 5.05 10.63 -5.94
CA LYS A 12 5.84 9.59 -5.28
C LYS A 12 4.93 8.65 -4.50
N LEU A 13 3.98 9.20 -3.77
CA LEU A 13 3.04 8.42 -2.98
C LEU A 13 2.17 7.52 -3.86
N GLU A 14 1.71 8.03 -5.01
CA GLU A 14 0.93 7.22 -5.95
C GLU A 14 1.74 6.05 -6.50
N ASN A 15 3.02 6.26 -6.78
CA ASN A 15 3.91 5.21 -7.25
C ASN A 15 4.13 4.15 -6.15
N ASP A 16 4.35 4.59 -4.92
CA ASP A 16 4.54 3.69 -3.78
C ASP A 16 3.27 2.88 -3.52
N ARG A 17 2.11 3.54 -3.63
CA ARG A 17 0.82 2.90 -3.44
C ARG A 17 0.57 1.82 -4.50
N ALA A 18 0.84 2.13 -5.75
CA ALA A 18 0.67 1.19 -6.86
C ALA A 18 1.58 -0.04 -6.70
N GLU A 19 2.83 0.19 -6.29
CA GLU A 19 3.76 -0.91 -6.05
C GLU A 19 3.31 -1.75 -4.85
N GLY A 20 2.83 -1.10 -3.80
CA GLY A 20 2.28 -1.78 -2.63
C GLY A 20 1.10 -2.68 -2.97
N GLU A 21 0.22 -2.21 -3.86
CA GLU A 21 -0.91 -3.01 -4.33
C GLU A 21 -0.45 -4.26 -5.08
N ARG A 22 0.58 -4.14 -5.91
CA ARG A 22 1.15 -5.30 -6.62
C ARG A 22 1.74 -6.31 -5.66
N ARG A 23 2.47 -5.84 -4.64
CA ARG A 23 3.05 -6.71 -3.61
C ARG A 23 1.97 -7.41 -2.80
N LEU A 24 0.92 -6.68 -2.48
CA LEU A 24 -0.22 -7.22 -1.72
C LEU A 24 -0.90 -8.34 -2.52
N ALA A 25 -1.11 -8.14 -3.81
CA ALA A 25 -1.71 -9.16 -4.67
C ALA A 25 -0.85 -10.42 -4.75
N LYS A 26 0.47 -10.25 -4.83
CA LYS A 26 1.40 -11.38 -4.83
C LYS A 26 1.35 -12.13 -3.51
N GLN A 27 1.27 -11.41 -2.41
CA GLN A 27 1.20 -12.03 -1.09
C GLN A 27 -0.10 -12.80 -0.89
N GLU A 28 -1.23 -12.27 -1.37
CA GLU A 28 -2.50 -12.97 -1.33
C GLU A 28 -2.44 -14.26 -2.15
N ALA A 29 -1.82 -14.20 -3.35
CA ALA A 29 -1.65 -15.38 -4.19
C ALA A 29 -0.78 -16.44 -3.52
N LEU A 30 0.28 -16.01 -2.82
CA LEU A 30 1.14 -16.92 -2.07
C LEU A 30 0.35 -17.66 -0.99
N ILE A 31 -0.49 -16.94 -0.26
CA ILE A 31 -1.30 -17.53 0.81
C ILE A 31 -2.26 -18.58 0.24
N VAL A 32 -2.91 -18.26 -0.89
CA VAL A 32 -3.79 -19.21 -1.56
C VAL A 32 -3.03 -20.48 -1.92
N GLU A 33 -1.83 -20.33 -2.47
CA GLU A 33 -1.01 -21.47 -2.86
C GLU A 33 -0.58 -22.30 -1.66
N LEU A 34 -0.15 -21.66 -0.56
CA LEU A 34 0.24 -22.36 0.66
C LEU A 34 -0.94 -23.16 1.25
N LYS A 35 -2.15 -22.58 1.23
CA LYS A 35 -3.33 -23.27 1.70
C LYS A 35 -3.68 -24.49 0.82
N ARG A 36 -3.53 -24.34 -0.49
CA ARG A 36 -3.77 -25.43 -1.44
C ARG A 36 -2.82 -26.59 -1.18
N GLU A 37 -1.56 -26.30 -0.85
CA GLU A 37 -0.54 -27.30 -0.58
C GLU A 37 -0.60 -27.80 0.86
N LYS A 38 -1.54 -27.32 1.68
CA LYS A 38 -1.67 -27.65 3.09
C LYS A 38 -0.41 -27.33 3.90
N ARG A 39 0.25 -26.23 3.53
CA ARG A 39 1.47 -25.75 4.20
C ARG A 39 1.09 -24.65 5.20
N ASP A 40 2.00 -24.40 6.16
CA ASP A 40 1.81 -23.33 7.13
C ASP A 40 1.84 -21.97 6.43
N PHE A 41 0.84 -21.13 6.70
CA PHE A 41 0.71 -19.79 6.09
C PHE A 41 0.61 -18.66 7.12
N ALA A 42 0.86 -18.97 8.40
CA ALA A 42 0.72 -17.96 9.46
C ALA A 42 1.66 -16.76 9.28
N LYS A 43 2.91 -17.01 8.92
CA LYS A 43 3.88 -15.94 8.67
C LYS A 43 3.46 -15.10 7.47
N ALA A 44 2.99 -15.75 6.40
CA ALA A 44 2.55 -15.06 5.20
C ALA A 44 1.33 -14.18 5.49
N GLU A 45 0.40 -14.63 6.34
CA GLU A 45 -0.75 -13.82 6.75
C GLU A 45 -0.33 -12.62 7.59
N ALA A 46 0.64 -12.79 8.49
CA ALA A 46 1.15 -11.68 9.29
C ALA A 46 1.78 -10.62 8.39
N GLU A 47 2.55 -11.03 7.38
CA GLU A 47 3.13 -10.11 6.41
C GLU A 47 2.06 -9.39 5.60
N LEU A 48 1.00 -10.10 5.21
CA LEU A 48 -0.13 -9.49 4.48
C LEU A 48 -0.80 -8.40 5.32
N GLU A 49 -1.00 -8.63 6.61
CA GLU A 49 -1.59 -7.61 7.48
C GLU A 49 -0.72 -6.36 7.57
N MET A 50 0.60 -6.52 7.63
CA MET A 50 1.52 -5.38 7.60
C MET A 50 1.43 -4.62 6.29
N MET A 51 1.33 -5.33 5.17
CA MET A 51 1.17 -4.69 3.86
C MET A 51 -0.14 -3.92 3.75
N ARG A 52 -1.24 -4.47 4.30
CA ARG A 52 -2.53 -3.77 4.33
C ARG A 52 -2.47 -2.51 5.19
N HIS A 53 -1.76 -2.60 6.30
CA HIS A 53 -1.56 -1.44 7.18
C HIS A 53 -0.82 -0.33 6.44
N ASP A 54 0.24 -0.68 5.70
CA ASP A 54 1.02 0.29 4.92
C ASP A 54 0.16 0.93 3.83
N GLN A 55 -0.70 0.15 3.17
CA GLN A 55 -1.61 0.69 2.16
C GLN A 55 -2.59 1.70 2.76
N ARG A 56 -3.12 1.41 3.95
CA ARG A 56 -4.00 2.36 4.64
C ARG A 56 -3.26 3.66 4.99
N ARG A 57 -1.98 3.57 5.37
CA ARG A 57 -1.17 4.76 5.63
C ARG A 57 -0.98 5.59 4.37
N TYR A 58 -0.74 4.95 3.23
CA TYR A 58 -0.62 5.65 1.94
C TYR A 58 -1.91 6.41 1.62
N ASP A 59 -3.06 5.78 1.84
CA ASP A 59 -4.34 6.43 1.60
C ASP A 59 -4.55 7.65 2.52
N GLN A 60 -4.19 7.53 3.78
CA GLN A 60 -4.28 8.63 4.75
C GLN A 60 -3.36 9.78 4.36
N ASP A 61 -2.12 9.48 4.00
CA ASP A 61 -1.15 10.49 3.57
C ASP A 61 -1.62 11.19 2.30
N ARG A 62 -2.19 10.43 1.38
CA ARG A 62 -2.76 10.98 0.15
C ARG A 62 -3.87 11.98 0.45
N GLN A 63 -4.79 11.62 1.34
CA GLN A 63 -5.89 12.51 1.73
C GLN A 63 -5.36 13.78 2.36
N ARG A 64 -4.35 13.67 3.23
CA ARG A 64 -3.73 14.83 3.85
C ARG A 64 -3.11 15.76 2.81
N LEU A 65 -2.36 15.20 1.86
CA LEU A 65 -1.73 16.01 0.81
C LEU A 65 -2.78 16.68 -0.09
N LEU A 66 -3.85 15.96 -0.44
CA LEU A 66 -4.91 16.52 -1.26
C LEU A 66 -5.62 17.68 -0.55
N SER A 67 -5.79 17.59 0.76
CA SER A 67 -6.42 18.67 1.51
C SER A 67 -5.57 19.94 1.52
N LEU A 68 -4.23 19.81 1.43
CA LEU A 68 -3.34 20.96 1.34
C LEU A 68 -3.45 21.71 0.00
N LEU A 69 -4.02 21.07 -1.02
CA LEU A 69 -4.22 21.68 -2.34
C LEU A 69 -5.56 22.40 -2.47
N GLN A 70 -6.47 22.20 -1.52
CA GLN A 70 -7.77 22.84 -1.55
C GLN A 70 -7.65 24.29 -1.08
N PRO A 71 -8.42 25.22 -1.69
CA PRO A 71 -8.41 26.62 -1.29
C PRO A 71 -8.99 26.83 0.09
#